data_b695ea4f816661410813d3ca6199838e
#
_entry.id   b695ea4f816661410813d3ca6199838e
#
_cell.length_a   1.000
_cell.length_b   1.000
_cell.length_c   1.000
_cell.angle_alpha   90.00
_cell.angle_beta   90.00
_cell.angle_gamma   90.00
#
_symmetry.space_group_name_H-M   'P 1'
#
loop_
_entity.id
_entity.type
_entity.pdbx_description
1 polymer ?
#
loop_
_entity_poly.entity_id
_entity_poly.type
_entity_poly.pdbx_seq_one_letter_code
_entity_poly.pdbx_strand_id
1 'polypeptide(L)'
;MENLKTQIKDIIKGDVDANPETLQNFSHDASMFELVPKLVVFPKDAEDIKSIVNFVCSNKSKFSDLSITARSAGTDMSGAAINQSILLDFTRYFNKTEMVNKLEATVQPGVYYRDFEPMTLEYGSIMPSYPASRDLCTVGGMVSNNAGGEKSLEYGKTEKFVKQLKMIFADGNEYLVKPLNKLELVAKMAQNDFEGNLYKQMFELLDNNYDLIKSAKPGVSKDSTGYHLWNAWDRETGIFDLTQIIVGSQGTLGLVTDITFRLVKAPKYAGTLVVFLRKTDNLGKVINKVLRHKPATFEGFDNYTLMLSFKLFYFFHKTIGWWATIKLAIQLIPDALMLLRGIPKMVLLIEFNGESELEVKQKVHNMRLDMKEFGHEALFEEDNTEAKSRKFWIMRRQSFNILRSKVKDKHTAPFMDDLVVPPQYLPEFLPQVRKIINKYGLLATVAGHMGDGNFHIIPLMKIEEPKEKSKLEPALREVNALVLKYGGSLSGEHNDGMIRGPWLEEMYGKQVFDLFKQTKSIFDPSNIFNPHKKTDASWNFSMDHLREKF
;
A
#
# COMPACT_ATOMS: atom_id res chain seq x y z
N MET A 1 6.82 -29.59 16.45
CA MET A 1 6.84 -28.16 16.80
C MET A 1 7.88 -27.85 17.88
N GLU A 2 7.90 -28.60 18.97
CA GLU A 2 8.86 -28.34 20.07
C GLU A 2 10.32 -28.42 19.63
N ASN A 3 10.67 -29.37 18.74
CA ASN A 3 12.00 -29.46 18.16
C ASN A 3 12.39 -28.21 17.32
N LEU A 4 11.50 -27.67 16.50
CA LEU A 4 11.79 -26.46 15.69
C LEU A 4 12.00 -25.23 16.60
N LYS A 5 11.17 -25.05 17.63
CA LYS A 5 11.30 -23.95 18.61
C LYS A 5 12.66 -24.00 19.30
N THR A 6 13.07 -25.17 19.79
CA THR A 6 14.35 -25.35 20.48
C THR A 6 15.50 -25.05 19.51
N GLN A 7 15.49 -25.64 18.31
CA GLN A 7 16.55 -25.44 17.33
C GLN A 7 16.73 -23.96 16.95
N ILE A 8 15.65 -23.22 16.75
CA ILE A 8 15.74 -21.79 16.46
C ILE A 8 16.21 -21.01 17.68
N LYS A 9 15.72 -21.33 18.90
CA LYS A 9 16.12 -20.65 20.13
C LYS A 9 17.62 -20.79 20.42
N ASP A 10 18.21 -21.93 20.09
CA ASP A 10 19.62 -22.22 20.35
C ASP A 10 20.57 -21.42 19.43
N ILE A 11 20.09 -20.92 18.29
CA ILE A 11 20.92 -20.22 17.30
C ILE A 11 20.72 -18.70 17.26
N ILE A 12 19.80 -18.14 18.07
CA ILE A 12 19.50 -16.70 18.10
C ILE A 12 19.54 -16.15 19.53
N LYS A 13 19.74 -14.84 19.61
CA LYS A 13 19.68 -14.06 20.89
C LYS A 13 18.27 -13.58 21.19
N GLY A 14 17.43 -13.44 20.17
CA GLY A 14 16.07 -12.94 20.25
C GLY A 14 15.08 -13.89 20.88
N ASP A 15 13.81 -13.57 20.82
CA ASP A 15 12.74 -14.37 21.41
C ASP A 15 12.07 -15.28 20.40
N VAL A 16 11.61 -16.44 20.89
CA VAL A 16 10.90 -17.45 20.09
C VAL A 16 9.62 -17.82 20.83
N ASP A 17 8.48 -17.66 20.17
CA ASP A 17 7.19 -17.96 20.76
C ASP A 17 6.38 -18.94 19.89
N ALA A 18 5.81 -19.97 20.53
CA ALA A 18 4.92 -20.94 19.94
C ALA A 18 3.65 -21.13 20.79
N ASN A 19 3.33 -20.15 21.67
CA ASN A 19 2.10 -20.19 22.45
C ASN A 19 0.89 -20.07 21.50
N PRO A 20 -0.17 -20.86 21.70
CA PRO A 20 -1.36 -20.84 20.84
C PRO A 20 -1.97 -19.45 20.70
N GLU A 21 -2.00 -18.64 21.76
CA GLU A 21 -2.50 -17.27 21.73
C GLU A 21 -1.64 -16.36 20.83
N THR A 22 -0.31 -16.44 20.94
CA THR A 22 0.61 -15.69 20.07
C THR A 22 0.45 -16.15 18.62
N LEU A 23 0.44 -17.45 18.35
CA LEU A 23 0.25 -17.96 17.00
C LEU A 23 -1.05 -17.49 16.38
N GLN A 24 -2.15 -17.48 17.14
CA GLN A 24 -3.45 -16.98 16.70
C GLN A 24 -3.42 -15.47 16.44
N ASN A 25 -2.77 -14.66 17.28
CA ASN A 25 -2.63 -13.21 17.08
C ASN A 25 -1.83 -12.88 15.81
N PHE A 26 -0.89 -13.74 15.43
CA PHE A 26 -0.07 -13.57 14.24
C PHE A 26 -0.57 -14.35 13.01
N SER A 27 -1.70 -15.06 13.11
CA SER A 27 -2.27 -15.85 12.01
C SER A 27 -2.92 -15.00 10.92
N HIS A 28 -3.21 -13.73 11.19
CA HIS A 28 -3.93 -12.84 10.29
C HIS A 28 -3.28 -11.45 10.23
N ASP A 29 -3.50 -10.75 9.16
CA ASP A 29 -3.22 -9.32 8.96
C ASP A 29 -4.54 -8.55 8.74
N ALA A 30 -4.53 -7.43 8.03
CA ALA A 30 -5.77 -6.70 7.73
C ALA A 30 -6.52 -7.25 6.50
N SER A 31 -6.05 -8.34 5.89
CA SER A 31 -6.71 -9.04 4.79
C SER A 31 -7.84 -9.94 5.27
N MET A 32 -8.40 -10.66 4.33
CA MET A 32 -9.45 -11.67 4.58
C MET A 32 -8.91 -13.09 4.79
N PHE A 33 -7.59 -13.25 4.92
CA PHE A 33 -6.93 -14.56 5.00
C PHE A 33 -6.41 -14.85 6.41
N GLU A 34 -6.21 -16.15 6.68
CA GLU A 34 -5.64 -16.66 7.92
C GLU A 34 -4.66 -17.80 7.65
N LEU A 35 -3.42 -17.63 8.09
CA LEU A 35 -2.36 -18.64 8.04
C LEU A 35 -1.70 -18.73 9.41
N VAL A 36 -2.01 -19.78 10.18
CA VAL A 36 -1.44 -19.96 11.52
C VAL A 36 0.04 -20.36 11.41
N PRO A 37 0.99 -19.53 11.89
CA PRO A 37 2.40 -19.87 11.84
C PRO A 37 2.74 -21.03 12.80
N LYS A 38 3.81 -21.80 12.48
CA LYS A 38 4.38 -22.77 13.42
C LYS A 38 5.15 -22.09 14.54
N LEU A 39 5.70 -20.91 14.26
CA LEU A 39 6.60 -20.19 15.14
C LEU A 39 6.60 -18.70 14.85
N VAL A 40 6.56 -17.88 15.89
CA VAL A 40 6.82 -16.44 15.83
C VAL A 40 8.18 -16.17 16.45
N VAL A 41 9.06 -15.49 15.72
CA VAL A 41 10.39 -15.13 16.16
C VAL A 41 10.54 -13.62 16.18
N PHE A 42 11.15 -13.10 17.22
CA PHE A 42 11.48 -11.69 17.40
C PHE A 42 13.00 -11.56 17.34
N PRO A 43 13.61 -11.43 16.16
CA PRO A 43 15.06 -11.34 16.00
C PRO A 43 15.57 -10.07 16.66
N LYS A 44 16.69 -10.16 17.38
CA LYS A 44 17.26 -9.03 18.14
C LYS A 44 18.18 -8.16 17.29
N ASP A 45 18.87 -8.77 16.35
CA ASP A 45 19.81 -8.12 15.44
C ASP A 45 19.90 -8.87 14.09
N ALA A 46 20.69 -8.34 13.16
CA ALA A 46 20.88 -8.95 11.85
C ALA A 46 21.52 -10.35 11.92
N GLU A 47 22.35 -10.62 12.93
CA GLU A 47 22.97 -11.95 13.10
C GLU A 47 21.95 -13.04 13.42
N ASP A 48 20.89 -12.70 14.17
CA ASP A 48 19.79 -13.62 14.40
C ASP A 48 19.08 -13.98 13.08
N ILE A 49 18.82 -12.97 12.24
CA ILE A 49 18.16 -13.18 10.95
C ILE A 49 19.02 -14.03 10.02
N LYS A 50 20.34 -13.76 9.94
CA LYS A 50 21.30 -14.58 9.17
C LYS A 50 21.28 -16.04 9.63
N SER A 51 21.29 -16.26 10.95
CA SER A 51 21.24 -17.61 11.53
C SER A 51 19.97 -18.36 11.14
N ILE A 52 18.81 -17.67 11.18
CA ILE A 52 17.51 -18.24 10.79
C ILE A 52 17.49 -18.56 9.29
N VAL A 53 17.96 -17.66 8.43
CA VAL A 53 18.01 -17.89 6.97
C VAL A 53 18.88 -19.09 6.66
N ASN A 54 20.10 -19.17 7.23
CA ASN A 54 21.00 -20.30 7.05
C ASN A 54 20.40 -21.62 7.54
N PHE A 55 19.72 -21.60 8.70
CA PHE A 55 19.00 -22.75 9.22
C PHE A 55 17.92 -23.24 8.27
N VAL A 56 17.08 -22.31 7.76
CA VAL A 56 15.98 -22.66 6.84
C VAL A 56 16.52 -23.16 5.51
N CYS A 57 17.53 -22.53 4.92
CA CYS A 57 18.18 -23.00 3.70
C CYS A 57 18.74 -24.43 3.85
N SER A 58 19.48 -24.70 4.93
CA SER A 58 20.10 -26.00 5.18
C SER A 58 19.08 -27.11 5.44
N ASN A 59 17.88 -26.78 5.88
CA ASN A 59 16.83 -27.75 6.22
C ASN A 59 15.69 -27.80 5.18
N LYS A 60 15.67 -26.95 4.18
CA LYS A 60 14.59 -26.86 3.17
C LYS A 60 14.38 -28.17 2.40
N SER A 61 15.44 -28.88 2.08
CA SER A 61 15.34 -30.19 1.40
C SER A 61 14.69 -31.29 2.25
N LYS A 62 14.79 -31.20 3.59
CA LYS A 62 14.16 -32.13 4.53
C LYS A 62 12.73 -31.76 4.87
N PHE A 63 12.44 -30.44 4.91
CA PHE A 63 11.15 -29.88 5.27
C PHE A 63 10.73 -28.86 4.20
N SER A 64 10.07 -29.35 3.16
CA SER A 64 9.71 -28.56 1.97
C SER A 64 8.80 -27.35 2.29
N ASP A 65 8.04 -27.40 3.38
CA ASP A 65 7.15 -26.35 3.87
C ASP A 65 7.85 -25.29 4.76
N LEU A 66 9.15 -25.52 5.07
CA LEU A 66 9.90 -24.58 5.89
C LEU A 66 10.16 -23.28 5.11
N SER A 67 9.75 -22.15 5.68
CA SER A 67 9.85 -20.84 5.04
C SER A 67 9.84 -19.71 6.07
N ILE A 68 10.18 -18.52 5.63
CA ILE A 68 10.28 -17.32 6.45
C ILE A 68 9.40 -16.22 5.87
N THR A 69 8.60 -15.55 6.69
CA THR A 69 7.90 -14.34 6.32
C THR A 69 8.25 -13.22 7.29
N ALA A 70 8.73 -12.09 6.77
CA ALA A 70 8.89 -10.87 7.54
C ALA A 70 7.53 -10.22 7.82
N ARG A 71 7.32 -9.80 9.06
CA ARG A 71 6.15 -9.05 9.48
C ARG A 71 6.55 -7.88 10.36
N SER A 72 5.87 -6.78 10.21
CA SER A 72 5.90 -5.68 11.19
C SER A 72 4.52 -5.45 11.77
N ALA A 73 3.86 -4.33 11.54
CA ALA A 73 2.56 -4.04 12.17
C ALA A 73 1.38 -4.90 11.69
N GLY A 74 1.51 -5.66 10.61
CA GLY A 74 0.43 -6.50 10.08
C GLY A 74 -0.76 -5.71 9.53
N THR A 75 -0.53 -4.50 9.03
CA THR A 75 -1.58 -3.65 8.42
C THR A 75 -1.82 -3.95 6.95
N ASP A 76 -1.14 -4.95 6.39
CA ASP A 76 -1.31 -5.39 5.00
C ASP A 76 -2.73 -5.90 4.73
N MET A 77 -3.30 -5.53 3.60
CA MET A 77 -4.66 -5.91 3.18
C MET A 77 -4.67 -6.97 2.08
N SER A 78 -3.50 -7.47 1.69
CA SER A 78 -3.33 -8.44 0.60
C SER A 78 -3.04 -9.88 1.07
N GLY A 79 -2.78 -10.09 2.37
CA GLY A 79 -2.37 -11.37 2.93
C GLY A 79 -0.88 -11.65 2.81
N ALA A 80 -0.05 -10.62 2.62
CA ALA A 80 1.39 -10.79 2.45
C ALA A 80 2.16 -10.96 3.76
N ALA A 81 1.60 -10.54 4.91
CA ALA A 81 2.29 -10.53 6.19
C ALA A 81 1.99 -11.76 7.07
N ILE A 82 1.53 -12.87 6.48
CA ILE A 82 1.14 -14.11 7.16
C ILE A 82 1.79 -15.33 6.53
N ASN A 83 2.04 -16.37 7.33
CA ASN A 83 2.71 -17.60 6.90
C ASN A 83 2.31 -18.78 7.79
N GLN A 84 2.42 -20.01 7.26
CA GLN A 84 2.21 -21.25 7.99
C GLN A 84 3.50 -21.85 8.58
N SER A 85 4.66 -21.19 8.42
CA SER A 85 5.96 -21.66 8.89
C SER A 85 6.57 -20.73 9.93
N ILE A 86 7.67 -20.05 9.65
CA ILE A 86 8.34 -19.14 10.57
C ILE A 86 7.95 -17.69 10.21
N LEU A 87 7.42 -16.97 11.19
CA LEU A 87 7.10 -15.56 11.05
C LEU A 87 8.08 -14.74 11.88
N LEU A 88 8.75 -13.76 11.25
CA LEU A 88 9.70 -12.86 11.92
C LEU A 88 9.02 -11.52 12.18
N ASP A 89 8.81 -11.17 13.45
CA ASP A 89 8.31 -9.86 13.85
C ASP A 89 9.46 -8.89 14.10
N PHE A 90 9.49 -7.78 13.34
CA PHE A 90 10.51 -6.74 13.42
C PHE A 90 10.18 -5.63 14.42
N THR A 91 8.94 -5.56 14.93
CA THR A 91 8.50 -4.40 15.73
C THR A 91 9.16 -4.34 17.10
N ARG A 92 9.54 -5.49 17.65
CA ARG A 92 10.08 -5.58 19.01
C ARG A 92 11.49 -4.99 19.15
N TYR A 93 12.38 -5.25 18.20
CA TYR A 93 13.81 -4.92 18.33
C TYR A 93 14.39 -4.10 17.18
N PHE A 94 13.80 -4.13 15.99
CA PHE A 94 14.23 -3.35 14.84
C PHE A 94 13.53 -1.99 14.78
N ASN A 95 13.72 -1.17 15.80
CA ASN A 95 12.99 0.07 16.03
C ASN A 95 13.89 1.31 16.20
N LYS A 96 15.11 1.27 15.67
CA LYS A 96 16.06 2.39 15.73
C LYS A 96 15.89 3.32 14.54
N THR A 97 16.12 4.60 14.80
CA THR A 97 16.12 5.65 13.76
C THR A 97 17.29 6.58 13.99
N GLU A 98 17.92 7.00 12.91
CA GLU A 98 19.04 7.95 12.90
C GLU A 98 18.85 8.97 11.78
N MET A 99 18.90 10.26 12.11
CA MET A 99 18.98 11.32 11.12
C MET A 99 20.39 11.46 10.60
N VAL A 100 20.60 11.19 9.31
CA VAL A 100 21.89 11.37 8.66
C VAL A 100 22.14 12.88 8.38
N ASN A 101 21.09 13.55 7.91
CA ASN A 101 21.04 15.01 7.72
C ASN A 101 19.58 15.46 7.61
N LYS A 102 19.33 16.76 7.35
CA LYS A 102 17.97 17.31 7.27
C LYS A 102 17.07 16.66 6.22
N LEU A 103 17.64 16.05 5.18
CA LEU A 103 16.89 15.44 4.08
C LEU A 103 17.18 13.95 3.90
N GLU A 104 17.77 13.32 4.93
CA GLU A 104 18.12 11.90 4.88
C GLU A 104 18.07 11.28 6.28
N ALA A 105 17.40 10.14 6.40
CA ALA A 105 17.31 9.36 7.63
C ALA A 105 17.50 7.88 7.35
N THR A 106 18.24 7.19 8.24
CA THR A 106 18.32 5.73 8.27
C THR A 106 17.43 5.19 9.38
N VAL A 107 16.62 4.20 9.06
CA VAL A 107 15.57 3.70 9.95
C VAL A 107 15.40 2.18 9.81
N GLN A 108 15.20 1.50 10.92
CA GLN A 108 14.94 0.07 10.94
C GLN A 108 13.47 -0.26 10.62
N PRO A 109 13.17 -1.42 10.01
CA PRO A 109 11.86 -1.72 9.43
C PRO A 109 10.72 -1.83 10.46
N GLY A 110 10.97 -2.05 11.72
CA GLY A 110 9.98 -2.11 12.79
C GLY A 110 9.53 -0.75 13.34
N VAL A 111 10.16 0.36 12.93
CA VAL A 111 9.77 1.70 13.36
C VAL A 111 8.39 2.05 12.82
N TYR A 112 7.48 2.48 13.70
CA TYR A 112 6.17 2.99 13.29
C TYR A 112 6.29 4.36 12.62
N TYR A 113 5.52 4.57 11.55
CA TYR A 113 5.55 5.86 10.85
C TYR A 113 5.12 7.03 11.75
N ARG A 114 4.16 6.82 12.66
CA ARG A 114 3.71 7.80 13.66
C ARG A 114 4.82 8.29 14.61
N ASP A 115 5.87 7.48 14.80
CA ASP A 115 7.03 7.82 15.64
C ASP A 115 8.16 8.42 14.79
N PHE A 116 8.27 7.99 13.53
CA PHE A 116 9.25 8.49 12.55
C PHE A 116 8.93 9.92 12.07
N GLU A 117 7.68 10.21 11.74
CA GLU A 117 7.28 11.51 11.19
C GLU A 117 7.54 12.69 12.15
N PRO A 118 7.17 12.67 13.46
CA PRO A 118 7.49 13.76 14.37
C PRO A 118 8.98 14.04 14.44
N MET A 119 9.81 13.00 14.45
CA MET A 119 11.25 13.14 14.48
C MET A 119 11.79 13.85 13.23
N THR A 120 11.29 13.50 12.02
CA THR A 120 11.71 14.17 10.79
C THR A 120 11.21 15.61 10.72
N LEU A 121 10.02 15.90 11.28
CA LEU A 121 9.44 17.24 11.35
C LEU A 121 10.26 18.19 12.23
N GLU A 122 10.94 17.71 13.29
CA GLU A 122 11.86 18.51 14.09
C GLU A 122 13.01 19.10 13.24
N TYR A 123 13.37 18.42 12.15
CA TYR A 123 14.36 18.88 11.17
C TYR A 123 13.74 19.65 9.99
N GLY A 124 12.41 19.88 10.03
CA GLY A 124 11.66 20.56 8.97
C GLY A 124 11.46 19.69 7.71
N SER A 125 11.50 18.37 7.85
CA SER A 125 11.42 17.41 6.75
C SER A 125 10.34 16.37 7.00
N ILE A 126 9.87 15.70 5.93
CA ILE A 126 8.95 14.58 5.99
C ILE A 126 9.35 13.48 4.99
N MET A 127 8.95 12.24 5.29
CA MET A 127 8.79 11.17 4.32
C MET A 127 7.35 11.23 3.79
N PRO A 128 7.11 11.78 2.58
CA PRO A 128 5.76 12.20 2.18
C PRO A 128 4.87 11.07 1.66
N SER A 129 5.45 9.93 1.29
CA SER A 129 4.71 8.78 0.77
C SER A 129 4.32 7.84 1.92
N TYR A 130 3.14 8.02 2.48
CA TYR A 130 2.61 7.20 3.57
C TYR A 130 1.18 6.75 3.27
N PRO A 131 0.78 5.53 3.72
CA PRO A 131 -0.57 5.01 3.52
C PRO A 131 -1.59 5.63 4.48
N ALA A 132 -2.87 5.41 4.21
CA ALA A 132 -3.96 5.82 5.11
C ALA A 132 -3.82 5.24 6.53
N SER A 133 -3.13 4.11 6.67
CA SER A 133 -2.80 3.46 7.96
C SER A 133 -1.58 4.04 8.68
N ARG A 134 -1.16 5.28 8.36
CA ARG A 134 0.05 5.94 8.87
C ARG A 134 0.24 5.86 10.41
N ASP A 135 -0.85 5.86 11.16
CA ASP A 135 -0.80 5.78 12.62
C ASP A 135 -0.54 4.35 13.13
N LEU A 136 -0.65 3.34 12.27
CA LEU A 136 -0.56 1.92 12.62
C LEU A 136 0.58 1.21 11.88
N CYS A 137 0.94 1.64 10.68
CA CYS A 137 1.95 0.98 9.85
C CYS A 137 3.38 1.27 10.31
N THR A 138 4.31 0.42 9.88
CA THR A 138 5.75 0.63 10.05
C THR A 138 6.40 0.98 8.72
N VAL A 139 7.58 1.59 8.78
CA VAL A 139 8.34 1.97 7.58
C VAL A 139 8.78 0.75 6.75
N GLY A 140 9.07 -0.39 7.40
CA GLY A 140 9.36 -1.64 6.70
C GLY A 140 8.16 -2.17 5.91
N GLY A 141 6.95 -2.06 6.47
CA GLY A 141 5.71 -2.37 5.75
C GLY A 141 5.48 -1.43 4.56
N MET A 142 5.78 -0.12 4.71
CA MET A 142 5.70 0.85 3.62
C MET A 142 6.63 0.47 2.46
N VAL A 143 7.87 0.08 2.74
CA VAL A 143 8.84 -0.37 1.74
C VAL A 143 8.39 -1.68 1.10
N SER A 144 7.97 -2.66 1.91
CA SER A 144 7.54 -3.98 1.42
C SER A 144 6.35 -3.91 0.46
N ASN A 145 5.42 -2.98 0.67
CA ASN A 145 4.24 -2.80 -0.18
C ASN A 145 4.44 -1.76 -1.29
N ASN A 146 5.55 -1.04 -1.32
CA ASN A 146 5.68 0.19 -2.11
C ASN A 146 4.48 1.09 -1.83
N ALA A 147 4.26 1.41 -0.57
CA ALA A 147 3.07 2.12 -0.13
C ALA A 147 2.92 3.50 -0.77
N GLY A 148 1.70 3.90 -0.96
CA GLY A 148 1.27 5.23 -1.36
C GLY A 148 0.18 5.73 -0.44
N GLY A 149 -0.47 6.83 -0.80
CA GLY A 149 -1.60 7.41 -0.06
C GLY A 149 -2.02 8.75 -0.63
N GLU A 150 -2.62 9.56 0.21
CA GLU A 150 -3.22 10.85 -0.17
C GLU A 150 -2.22 11.85 -0.80
N LYS A 151 -0.93 11.78 -0.45
CA LYS A 151 0.12 12.67 -0.99
C LYS A 151 0.89 12.10 -2.18
N SER A 152 0.53 10.91 -2.64
CA SER A 152 1.22 10.29 -3.78
C SER A 152 1.03 11.06 -5.09
N LEU A 153 -0.03 11.86 -5.22
CA LEU A 153 -0.26 12.68 -6.40
C LEU A 153 0.86 13.71 -6.62
N GLU A 154 1.33 14.38 -5.55
CA GLU A 154 2.43 15.35 -5.60
C GLU A 154 3.79 14.66 -5.57
N TYR A 155 3.97 13.68 -4.68
CA TYR A 155 5.30 13.16 -4.36
C TYR A 155 5.60 11.80 -4.99
N GLY A 156 4.59 11.04 -5.37
CA GLY A 156 4.74 9.64 -5.80
C GLY A 156 4.78 8.68 -4.63
N LYS A 157 5.27 7.47 -4.89
CA LYS A 157 5.25 6.34 -3.95
C LYS A 157 6.58 6.14 -3.23
N THR A 158 6.60 5.20 -2.28
CA THR A 158 7.76 4.91 -1.41
C THR A 158 9.04 4.63 -2.20
N GLU A 159 8.98 4.00 -3.38
CA GLU A 159 10.13 3.70 -4.25
C GLU A 159 10.97 4.94 -4.60
N LYS A 160 10.36 6.12 -4.69
CA LYS A 160 11.07 7.37 -5.01
C LYS A 160 11.95 7.87 -3.86
N PHE A 161 11.66 7.43 -2.65
CA PHE A 161 12.30 7.93 -1.43
C PHE A 161 13.33 6.97 -0.84
N VAL A 162 13.31 5.70 -1.22
CA VAL A 162 14.34 4.75 -0.80
C VAL A 162 15.66 5.08 -1.53
N LYS A 163 16.69 5.42 -0.75
CA LYS A 163 18.04 5.69 -1.24
C LYS A 163 18.88 4.45 -1.33
N GLN A 164 18.79 3.62 -0.28
CA GLN A 164 19.48 2.34 -0.16
C GLN A 164 18.82 1.48 0.90
N LEU A 165 19.09 0.18 0.84
CA LEU A 165 18.59 -0.83 1.78
C LEU A 165 19.76 -1.69 2.26
N LYS A 166 19.80 -2.03 3.56
CA LYS A 166 20.51 -3.24 3.97
C LYS A 166 19.51 -4.39 4.03
N MET A 167 19.90 -5.53 3.51
CA MET A 167 19.05 -6.70 3.52
C MET A 167 19.84 -8.00 3.52
N ILE A 168 19.20 -9.04 4.03
CA ILE A 168 19.74 -10.40 4.06
C ILE A 168 19.12 -11.19 2.91
N PHE A 169 19.99 -11.74 2.04
CA PHE A 169 19.60 -12.60 0.92
C PHE A 169 19.55 -14.09 1.30
N ALA A 170 19.21 -14.94 0.33
CA ALA A 170 19.01 -16.36 0.54
C ALA A 170 20.28 -17.14 0.93
N ASP A 171 21.45 -16.57 0.75
CA ASP A 171 22.73 -17.11 1.23
C ASP A 171 23.02 -16.81 2.72
N GLY A 172 22.10 -16.10 3.40
CA GLY A 172 22.23 -15.73 4.80
C GLY A 172 23.22 -14.60 5.09
N ASN A 173 23.70 -13.87 4.09
CA ASN A 173 24.56 -12.73 4.27
C ASN A 173 23.80 -11.40 4.13
N GLU A 174 24.26 -10.37 4.84
CA GLU A 174 23.71 -9.00 4.76
C GLU A 174 24.47 -8.17 3.75
N TYR A 175 23.76 -7.50 2.87
CA TYR A 175 24.30 -6.68 1.79
C TYR A 175 23.67 -5.29 1.76
N LEU A 176 24.46 -4.31 1.24
CA LEU A 176 24.00 -2.97 0.98
C LEU A 176 23.56 -2.85 -0.48
N VAL A 177 22.28 -2.69 -0.71
CA VAL A 177 21.68 -2.48 -2.03
C VAL A 177 21.43 -0.99 -2.25
N LYS A 178 22.00 -0.43 -3.32
CA LYS A 178 21.87 0.98 -3.72
C LYS A 178 21.95 1.09 -5.24
N PRO A 179 21.56 2.23 -5.83
CA PRO A 179 21.84 2.52 -7.23
C PRO A 179 23.33 2.45 -7.54
N LEU A 180 23.68 1.79 -8.64
CA LEU A 180 25.05 1.62 -9.12
C LEU A 180 25.21 2.29 -10.49
N ASN A 181 26.32 3.01 -10.69
CA ASN A 181 26.76 3.42 -12.03
C ASN A 181 27.42 2.25 -12.77
N LYS A 182 27.74 2.44 -14.06
CA LYS A 182 28.33 1.38 -14.90
C LYS A 182 29.60 0.76 -14.32
N LEU A 183 30.49 1.57 -13.73
CA LEU A 183 31.74 1.07 -13.17
C LEU A 183 31.51 0.28 -11.90
N GLU A 184 30.64 0.77 -11.02
CA GLU A 184 30.24 0.06 -9.80
C GLU A 184 29.52 -1.26 -10.14
N LEU A 185 28.66 -1.28 -11.16
CA LEU A 185 27.96 -2.49 -11.62
C LEU A 185 28.93 -3.54 -12.15
N VAL A 186 29.89 -3.14 -13.00
CA VAL A 186 30.93 -4.07 -13.51
C VAL A 186 31.73 -4.66 -12.36
N ALA A 187 32.16 -3.84 -11.40
CA ALA A 187 32.90 -4.31 -10.23
C ALA A 187 32.04 -5.25 -9.37
N LYS A 188 30.74 -4.96 -9.21
CA LYS A 188 29.79 -5.82 -8.46
C LYS A 188 29.60 -7.17 -9.13
N MET A 189 29.38 -7.21 -10.44
CA MET A 189 29.21 -8.45 -11.22
C MET A 189 30.49 -9.30 -11.29
N ALA A 190 31.65 -8.71 -11.05
CA ALA A 190 32.94 -9.42 -11.01
C ALA A 190 33.22 -10.10 -9.66
N GLN A 191 32.41 -9.86 -8.63
CA GLN A 191 32.52 -10.55 -7.34
C GLN A 191 32.21 -12.05 -7.51
N ASN A 192 33.00 -12.89 -6.87
CA ASN A 192 32.82 -14.35 -6.95
C ASN A 192 32.06 -14.87 -5.72
N ASP A 193 30.89 -14.27 -5.46
CA ASP A 193 29.99 -14.60 -4.36
C ASP A 193 28.53 -14.61 -4.80
N PHE A 194 27.60 -14.84 -3.87
CA PHE A 194 26.16 -14.84 -4.14
C PHE A 194 25.69 -13.49 -4.70
N GLU A 195 26.11 -12.37 -4.09
CA GLU A 195 25.71 -11.04 -4.49
C GLU A 195 26.18 -10.71 -5.92
N GLY A 196 27.44 -10.97 -6.25
CA GLY A 196 27.97 -10.74 -7.60
C GLY A 196 27.22 -11.54 -8.67
N ASN A 197 26.93 -12.81 -8.38
CA ASN A 197 26.16 -13.65 -9.29
C ASN A 197 24.72 -13.19 -9.43
N LEU A 198 24.06 -12.73 -8.35
CA LEU A 198 22.72 -12.14 -8.37
C LEU A 198 22.69 -10.90 -9.27
N TYR A 199 23.63 -9.96 -9.08
CA TYR A 199 23.70 -8.74 -9.92
C TYR A 199 23.94 -9.09 -11.39
N LYS A 200 24.79 -10.05 -11.69
CA LYS A 200 25.05 -10.52 -13.07
C LYS A 200 23.80 -11.10 -13.71
N GLN A 201 23.12 -12.03 -13.05
CA GLN A 201 21.89 -12.65 -13.57
C GLN A 201 20.77 -11.61 -13.76
N MET A 202 20.59 -10.71 -12.79
CA MET A 202 19.59 -9.64 -12.90
C MET A 202 19.92 -8.66 -14.04
N PHE A 203 21.19 -8.31 -14.24
CA PHE A 203 21.59 -7.46 -15.37
C PHE A 203 21.29 -8.15 -16.71
N GLU A 204 21.67 -9.42 -16.87
CA GLU A 204 21.40 -10.23 -18.06
C GLU A 204 19.88 -10.34 -18.34
N LEU A 205 19.07 -10.59 -17.30
CA LEU A 205 17.60 -10.64 -17.42
C LEU A 205 17.03 -9.31 -17.89
N LEU A 206 17.42 -8.20 -17.27
CA LEU A 206 16.89 -6.88 -17.56
C LEU A 206 17.37 -6.34 -18.91
N ASP A 207 18.63 -6.55 -19.27
CA ASP A 207 19.18 -6.05 -20.51
C ASP A 207 18.70 -6.84 -21.73
N ASN A 208 18.66 -8.17 -21.65
CA ASN A 208 18.15 -9.03 -22.74
C ASN A 208 16.66 -8.82 -23.04
N ASN A 209 15.87 -8.36 -22.06
CA ASN A 209 14.42 -8.19 -22.20
C ASN A 209 14.00 -6.71 -22.07
N TYR A 210 14.92 -5.77 -22.32
CA TYR A 210 14.74 -4.35 -22.01
C TYR A 210 13.45 -3.75 -22.58
N ASP A 211 13.22 -3.90 -23.88
CA ASP A 211 12.07 -3.29 -24.55
C ASP A 211 10.74 -3.91 -24.10
N LEU A 212 10.72 -5.24 -23.92
CA LEU A 212 9.55 -5.94 -23.35
C LEU A 212 9.23 -5.42 -21.96
N ILE A 213 10.24 -5.30 -21.09
CA ILE A 213 10.10 -4.81 -19.71
C ILE A 213 9.62 -3.36 -19.70
N LYS A 214 10.19 -2.48 -20.52
CA LYS A 214 9.79 -1.07 -20.58
C LYS A 214 8.35 -0.91 -21.07
N SER A 215 7.93 -1.71 -22.05
CA SER A 215 6.56 -1.68 -22.58
C SER A 215 5.51 -2.25 -21.60
N ALA A 216 5.93 -3.07 -20.64
CA ALA A 216 5.05 -3.67 -19.65
C ALA A 216 4.64 -2.73 -18.51
N LYS A 217 5.31 -1.56 -18.38
CA LYS A 217 4.98 -0.58 -17.34
C LYS A 217 3.53 -0.10 -17.49
N PRO A 218 2.67 -0.25 -16.45
CA PRO A 218 1.31 0.26 -16.50
C PRO A 218 1.25 1.78 -16.73
N GLY A 219 0.30 2.24 -17.54
CA GLY A 219 0.11 3.65 -17.88
C GLY A 219 -0.60 4.48 -16.82
N VAL A 220 -0.40 4.17 -15.54
CA VAL A 220 -1.03 4.81 -14.39
C VAL A 220 0.01 5.44 -13.46
N SER A 221 -0.41 6.41 -12.63
CA SER A 221 0.48 7.09 -11.69
C SER A 221 0.81 6.25 -10.45
N LYS A 222 -0.11 5.35 -10.06
CA LYS A 222 0.08 4.41 -8.96
C LYS A 222 0.01 2.98 -9.46
N ASP A 223 1.04 2.21 -9.16
CA ASP A 223 1.11 0.77 -9.39
C ASP A 223 1.98 0.14 -8.31
N SER A 224 1.57 -1.00 -7.75
CA SER A 224 2.34 -1.79 -6.78
C SER A 224 2.42 -3.26 -7.18
N THR A 225 1.90 -3.62 -8.36
CA THR A 225 1.80 -5.01 -8.80
C THR A 225 3.13 -5.55 -9.35
N GLY A 226 3.35 -6.83 -9.20
CA GLY A 226 4.54 -7.51 -9.71
C GLY A 226 5.85 -7.03 -9.08
N TYR A 227 6.92 -7.09 -9.84
CA TYR A 227 8.21 -6.48 -9.55
C TYR A 227 8.50 -5.37 -10.56
N HIS A 228 8.89 -4.18 -10.09
CA HIS A 228 9.07 -3.01 -10.96
C HIS A 228 10.37 -3.09 -11.81
N LEU A 229 10.50 -4.14 -12.62
CA LEU A 229 11.66 -4.40 -13.47
C LEU A 229 11.97 -3.22 -14.42
N TRP A 230 10.94 -2.50 -14.86
CA TRP A 230 11.05 -1.34 -15.76
C TRP A 230 11.78 -0.13 -15.14
N ASN A 231 11.90 -0.08 -13.81
CA ASN A 231 12.60 0.99 -13.09
C ASN A 231 14.04 0.64 -12.72
N ALA A 232 14.44 -0.65 -12.81
CA ALA A 232 15.71 -1.13 -12.25
C ALA A 232 16.93 -0.90 -13.14
N TRP A 233 16.74 -0.83 -14.45
CA TRP A 233 17.81 -0.57 -15.41
C TRP A 233 17.45 0.55 -16.37
N ASP A 234 18.32 1.55 -16.45
CA ASP A 234 18.20 2.66 -17.38
C ASP A 234 19.46 2.74 -18.26
N ARG A 235 19.30 2.40 -19.53
CA ARG A 235 20.38 2.41 -20.52
C ARG A 235 20.88 3.82 -20.82
N GLU A 236 20.04 4.86 -20.71
CA GLU A 236 20.40 6.24 -21.01
C GLU A 236 21.32 6.80 -19.93
N THR A 237 20.95 6.70 -18.68
CA THR A 237 21.75 7.17 -17.53
C THR A 237 22.84 6.18 -17.14
N GLY A 238 22.69 4.89 -17.50
CA GLY A 238 23.57 3.81 -17.09
C GLY A 238 23.48 3.47 -15.60
N ILE A 239 22.35 3.79 -14.96
CA ILE A 239 22.09 3.46 -13.55
C ILE A 239 21.37 2.14 -13.45
N PHE A 240 21.90 1.26 -12.61
CA PHE A 240 21.33 -0.03 -12.24
C PHE A 240 20.90 -0.02 -10.77
N ASP A 241 19.61 -0.19 -10.50
CA ASP A 241 19.05 0.03 -9.16
C ASP A 241 18.10 -1.11 -8.75
N LEU A 242 18.62 -2.10 -8.04
CA LEU A 242 17.81 -3.20 -7.50
C LEU A 242 16.87 -2.77 -6.36
N THR A 243 17.05 -1.58 -5.76
CA THR A 243 16.09 -1.10 -4.76
C THR A 243 14.70 -0.97 -5.35
N GLN A 244 14.58 -0.65 -6.66
CA GLN A 244 13.32 -0.51 -7.38
C GLN A 244 12.54 -1.82 -7.53
N ILE A 245 13.22 -2.96 -7.46
CA ILE A 245 12.61 -4.30 -7.49
C ILE A 245 12.27 -4.77 -6.07
N ILE A 246 13.12 -4.44 -5.11
CA ILE A 246 12.97 -4.85 -3.71
C ILE A 246 11.83 -4.09 -3.04
N VAL A 247 11.70 -2.78 -3.31
CA VAL A 247 10.55 -1.99 -2.86
C VAL A 247 9.29 -2.52 -3.54
N GLY A 248 8.31 -2.95 -2.75
CA GLY A 248 7.10 -3.61 -3.24
C GLY A 248 7.23 -5.14 -3.41
N SER A 249 8.35 -5.74 -3.02
CA SER A 249 8.52 -7.20 -3.11
C SER A 249 7.78 -8.01 -2.05
N GLN A 250 7.21 -7.37 -1.04
CA GLN A 250 6.49 -8.02 0.06
C GLN A 250 7.31 -9.12 0.77
N GLY A 251 8.62 -8.89 0.90
CA GLY A 251 9.53 -9.82 1.56
C GLY A 251 9.75 -11.14 0.81
N THR A 252 9.42 -11.22 -0.48
CA THR A 252 9.63 -12.42 -1.30
C THR A 252 11.06 -12.53 -1.85
N LEU A 253 11.85 -11.46 -1.82
CA LEU A 253 13.20 -11.38 -2.39
C LEU A 253 14.32 -11.33 -1.33
N GLY A 254 13.97 -11.27 -0.05
CA GLY A 254 14.90 -11.17 1.07
C GLY A 254 14.31 -10.37 2.22
N LEU A 255 15.11 -10.15 3.27
CA LEU A 255 14.70 -9.54 4.53
C LEU A 255 15.44 -8.21 4.75
N VAL A 256 14.71 -7.11 4.77
CA VAL A 256 15.27 -5.75 4.96
C VAL A 256 15.58 -5.53 6.44
N THR A 257 16.82 -5.06 6.73
CA THR A 257 17.31 -4.79 8.09
C THR A 257 17.47 -3.30 8.38
N ASP A 258 17.83 -2.48 7.37
CA ASP A 258 17.89 -1.02 7.46
C ASP A 258 17.41 -0.38 6.16
N ILE A 259 16.79 0.80 6.28
CA ILE A 259 16.27 1.60 5.18
C ILE A 259 16.85 3.00 5.30
N THR A 260 17.50 3.51 4.25
CA THR A 260 17.84 4.92 4.19
C THR A 260 16.89 5.64 3.26
N PHE A 261 16.10 6.56 3.81
CA PHE A 261 15.16 7.40 3.07
C PHE A 261 15.77 8.75 2.68
N ARG A 262 15.44 9.21 1.46
CA ARG A 262 15.43 10.63 1.13
C ARG A 262 14.18 11.26 1.69
N LEU A 263 14.32 12.42 2.32
CA LEU A 263 13.21 13.20 2.85
C LEU A 263 12.99 14.44 1.99
N VAL A 264 11.81 15.02 2.07
CA VAL A 264 11.51 16.31 1.46
C VAL A 264 11.24 17.36 2.54
N LYS A 265 11.41 18.63 2.19
CA LYS A 265 11.04 19.73 3.07
C LYS A 265 9.55 19.66 3.38
N ALA A 266 9.17 19.74 4.64
CA ALA A 266 7.78 19.77 5.04
C ALA A 266 7.09 21.05 4.50
N PRO A 267 5.90 20.95 3.88
CA PRO A 267 5.16 22.13 3.44
C PRO A 267 4.76 22.98 4.64
N LYS A 268 4.93 24.30 4.52
CA LYS A 268 4.62 25.24 5.60
C LYS A 268 3.14 25.57 5.72
N TYR A 269 2.47 25.63 4.58
CA TYR A 269 1.07 26.02 4.48
C TYR A 269 0.33 25.06 3.54
N ALA A 270 -0.90 24.73 3.92
CA ALA A 270 -1.82 23.96 3.09
C ALA A 270 -3.20 24.64 3.07
N GLY A 271 -3.92 24.50 1.97
CA GLY A 271 -5.28 24.98 1.83
C GLY A 271 -6.11 24.04 0.98
N THR A 272 -7.37 23.85 1.36
CA THR A 272 -8.25 22.86 0.73
C THR A 272 -9.47 23.56 0.09
N LEU A 273 -9.79 23.17 -1.14
CA LEU A 273 -11.08 23.43 -1.77
C LEU A 273 -11.93 22.16 -1.66
N VAL A 274 -13.10 22.27 -1.03
CA VAL A 274 -14.09 21.19 -0.98
C VAL A 274 -15.13 21.43 -2.06
N VAL A 275 -15.39 20.41 -2.90
CA VAL A 275 -16.35 20.50 -4.01
C VAL A 275 -17.42 19.42 -3.83
N PHE A 276 -18.69 19.84 -3.79
CA PHE A 276 -19.85 18.97 -3.70
C PHE A 276 -20.49 18.83 -5.07
N LEU A 277 -20.27 17.73 -5.75
CA LEU A 277 -20.85 17.46 -7.07
C LEU A 277 -22.25 16.85 -6.93
N ARG A 278 -23.26 17.50 -7.48
CA ARG A 278 -24.64 17.00 -7.54
C ARG A 278 -24.86 16.00 -8.65
N LYS A 279 -24.06 16.06 -9.70
CA LYS A 279 -24.06 15.14 -10.84
C LYS A 279 -22.65 14.68 -11.14
N THR A 280 -22.51 13.49 -11.67
CA THR A 280 -21.21 12.90 -12.06
C THR A 280 -20.97 12.92 -13.56
N ASP A 281 -21.91 13.46 -14.37
CA ASP A 281 -21.82 13.49 -15.83
C ASP A 281 -20.60 14.28 -16.32
N ASN A 282 -20.22 15.31 -15.60
CA ASN A 282 -19.05 16.14 -15.89
C ASN A 282 -17.80 15.78 -15.07
N LEU A 283 -17.79 14.63 -14.36
CA LEU A 283 -16.69 14.26 -13.46
C LEU A 283 -15.33 14.24 -14.17
N GLY A 284 -15.26 13.75 -15.40
CA GLY A 284 -14.00 13.73 -16.17
C GLY A 284 -13.47 15.13 -16.49
N LYS A 285 -14.37 16.08 -16.82
CA LYS A 285 -13.97 17.47 -17.03
C LYS A 285 -13.47 18.11 -15.74
N VAL A 286 -14.15 17.83 -14.62
CA VAL A 286 -13.74 18.28 -13.28
C VAL A 286 -12.35 17.75 -12.96
N ILE A 287 -12.12 16.43 -13.10
CA ILE A 287 -10.82 15.79 -12.81
C ILE A 287 -9.72 16.43 -13.65
N ASN A 288 -9.91 16.51 -14.97
CA ASN A 288 -8.91 17.08 -15.87
C ASN A 288 -8.59 18.55 -15.53
N LYS A 289 -9.60 19.30 -15.13
CA LYS A 289 -9.41 20.70 -14.71
C LYS A 289 -8.60 20.79 -13.42
N VAL A 290 -8.97 19.99 -12.40
CA VAL A 290 -8.25 19.94 -11.13
C VAL A 290 -6.78 19.57 -11.34
N LEU A 291 -6.49 18.53 -12.14
CA LEU A 291 -5.12 18.07 -12.40
C LEU A 291 -4.24 19.13 -13.10
N ARG A 292 -4.82 20.03 -13.92
CA ARG A 292 -4.08 21.16 -14.52
C ARG A 292 -3.52 22.14 -13.46
N HIS A 293 -4.20 22.27 -12.32
CA HIS A 293 -3.75 23.10 -11.21
C HIS A 293 -2.68 22.43 -10.34
N LYS A 294 -2.31 21.16 -10.62
CA LYS A 294 -1.28 20.39 -9.89
C LYS A 294 -1.49 20.42 -8.37
N PRO A 295 -2.64 19.93 -7.87
CA PRO A 295 -2.89 19.86 -6.43
C PRO A 295 -1.91 18.89 -5.77
N ALA A 296 -1.64 19.13 -4.49
CA ALA A 296 -0.86 18.21 -3.65
C ALA A 296 -1.64 16.92 -3.36
N THR A 297 -2.96 17.07 -3.18
CA THR A 297 -3.85 15.95 -2.89
C THR A 297 -5.17 16.17 -3.62
N PHE A 298 -5.74 15.08 -4.17
CA PHE A 298 -7.06 15.12 -4.79
C PHE A 298 -7.84 13.85 -4.45
N GLU A 299 -8.68 13.94 -3.42
CA GLU A 299 -9.45 12.86 -2.85
C GLU A 299 -10.92 12.97 -3.21
N GLY A 300 -11.63 11.84 -3.14
CA GLY A 300 -13.07 11.84 -3.31
C GLY A 300 -13.77 10.68 -2.62
N PHE A 301 -15.04 10.89 -2.30
CA PHE A 301 -15.92 9.85 -1.78
C PHE A 301 -17.36 10.06 -2.24
N ASP A 302 -18.10 8.95 -2.36
CA ASP A 302 -19.45 8.96 -2.88
C ASP A 302 -20.51 9.36 -1.82
N ASN A 303 -21.75 9.55 -2.27
CA ASN A 303 -22.87 9.92 -1.41
C ASN A 303 -23.22 8.84 -0.38
N TYR A 304 -22.91 7.57 -0.65
CA TYR A 304 -23.13 6.48 0.33
C TYR A 304 -22.20 6.65 1.52
N THR A 305 -20.93 6.93 1.27
CA THR A 305 -19.93 7.23 2.30
C THR A 305 -20.33 8.48 3.11
N LEU A 306 -20.80 9.54 2.44
CA LEU A 306 -21.29 10.76 3.09
C LEU A 306 -22.48 10.46 4.01
N MET A 307 -23.51 9.78 3.50
CA MET A 307 -24.70 9.43 4.27
C MET A 307 -24.38 8.51 5.45
N LEU A 308 -23.44 7.58 5.24
CA LEU A 308 -22.98 6.70 6.30
C LEU A 308 -22.29 7.47 7.42
N SER A 309 -21.45 8.45 7.07
CA SER A 309 -20.80 9.33 8.04
C SER A 309 -21.80 10.08 8.91
N PHE A 310 -22.91 10.58 8.33
CA PHE A 310 -23.98 11.21 9.10
C PHE A 310 -24.75 10.23 9.99
N LYS A 311 -25.14 9.04 9.45
CA LYS A 311 -25.84 8.02 10.24
C LYS A 311 -25.00 7.51 11.42
N LEU A 312 -23.70 7.46 11.25
CA LEU A 312 -22.77 6.94 12.24
C LEU A 312 -22.08 8.07 13.04
N PHE A 313 -22.53 9.31 12.88
CA PHE A 313 -21.91 10.50 13.48
C PHE A 313 -21.74 10.37 15.01
N TYR A 314 -22.73 9.85 15.69
CA TYR A 314 -22.68 9.61 17.13
C TYR A 314 -21.44 8.80 17.56
N PHE A 315 -20.94 7.91 16.71
CA PHE A 315 -19.83 7.00 17.05
C PHE A 315 -18.45 7.62 16.89
N PHE A 316 -18.36 8.81 16.29
CA PHE A 316 -17.08 9.53 16.20
C PHE A 316 -16.49 9.81 17.58
N HIS A 317 -17.32 9.94 18.64
CA HIS A 317 -16.84 10.15 20.00
C HIS A 317 -15.87 9.06 20.49
N LYS A 318 -15.98 7.83 19.97
CA LYS A 318 -15.08 6.73 20.33
C LYS A 318 -13.69 6.89 19.74
N THR A 319 -13.57 7.61 18.63
CA THR A 319 -12.30 7.81 17.92
C THR A 319 -11.64 9.15 18.24
N ILE A 320 -12.44 10.22 18.32
CA ILE A 320 -11.93 11.58 18.51
C ILE A 320 -12.34 12.22 19.86
N GLY A 321 -13.11 11.49 20.68
CA GLY A 321 -13.61 11.97 21.98
C GLY A 321 -14.85 12.86 21.88
N TRP A 322 -15.58 13.01 23.00
CA TRP A 322 -16.87 13.72 23.04
C TRP A 322 -16.78 15.21 22.66
N TRP A 323 -15.81 15.93 23.19
CA TRP A 323 -15.65 17.37 22.92
C TRP A 323 -15.34 17.65 21.45
N ALA A 324 -14.45 16.84 20.86
CA ALA A 324 -14.15 16.97 19.43
C ALA A 324 -15.36 16.61 18.56
N THR A 325 -16.16 15.62 18.96
CA THR A 325 -17.40 15.23 18.26
C THR A 325 -18.45 16.34 18.33
N ILE A 326 -18.66 16.97 19.49
CA ILE A 326 -19.59 18.10 19.63
C ILE A 326 -19.14 19.29 18.76
N LYS A 327 -17.85 19.63 18.80
CA LYS A 327 -17.27 20.69 17.96
C LYS A 327 -17.46 20.39 16.47
N LEU A 328 -17.24 19.13 16.08
CA LEU A 328 -17.46 18.65 14.71
C LEU A 328 -18.94 18.76 14.30
N ALA A 329 -19.88 18.40 15.19
CA ALA A 329 -21.33 18.55 14.96
C ALA A 329 -21.72 19.99 14.65
N ILE A 330 -21.25 20.94 15.48
CA ILE A 330 -21.51 22.37 15.28
C ILE A 330 -20.93 22.86 13.96
N GLN A 331 -19.73 22.42 13.60
CA GLN A 331 -19.08 22.77 12.34
C GLN A 331 -19.79 22.20 11.10
N LEU A 332 -20.55 21.12 11.24
CA LEU A 332 -21.30 20.48 10.14
C LEU A 332 -22.73 21.03 9.98
N ILE A 333 -23.22 21.93 10.85
CA ILE A 333 -24.56 22.51 10.73
C ILE A 333 -24.74 23.25 9.37
N PRO A 334 -23.81 24.10 8.89
CA PRO A 334 -23.95 24.75 7.59
C PRO A 334 -24.02 23.77 6.44
N ASP A 335 -23.21 22.67 6.52
CA ASP A 335 -23.20 21.62 5.49
C ASP A 335 -24.51 20.83 5.48
N ALA A 336 -25.07 20.53 6.65
CA ALA A 336 -26.36 19.88 6.78
C ALA A 336 -27.49 20.73 6.16
N LEU A 337 -27.45 22.05 6.34
CA LEU A 337 -28.40 22.99 5.68
C LEU A 337 -28.21 22.98 4.16
N MET A 338 -26.99 22.88 3.67
CA MET A 338 -26.70 22.75 2.24
C MET A 338 -27.27 21.45 1.66
N LEU A 339 -27.24 20.34 2.43
CA LEU A 339 -27.82 19.05 2.03
C LEU A 339 -29.35 19.09 1.87
N LEU A 340 -30.07 20.05 2.49
CA LEU A 340 -31.50 20.28 2.26
C LEU A 340 -31.78 20.68 0.80
N ARG A 341 -30.80 21.23 0.09
CA ARG A 341 -30.87 21.56 -1.34
C ARG A 341 -30.58 20.38 -2.27
N GLY A 342 -30.34 19.19 -1.73
CA GLY A 342 -30.04 17.94 -2.44
C GLY A 342 -28.71 17.32 -2.00
N ILE A 343 -28.71 15.99 -1.88
CA ILE A 343 -27.52 15.21 -1.49
C ILE A 343 -26.55 15.20 -2.68
N PRO A 344 -25.28 15.63 -2.52
CA PRO A 344 -24.29 15.54 -3.58
C PRO A 344 -24.03 14.07 -3.91
N LYS A 345 -23.76 13.76 -5.16
CA LYS A 345 -23.36 12.42 -5.62
C LYS A 345 -21.93 12.09 -5.25
N MET A 346 -21.09 13.11 -5.13
CA MET A 346 -19.67 12.98 -4.79
C MET A 346 -19.17 14.23 -4.06
N VAL A 347 -18.27 14.01 -3.10
CA VAL A 347 -17.52 15.06 -2.41
C VAL A 347 -16.05 14.92 -2.81
N LEU A 348 -15.46 16.04 -3.25
CA LEU A 348 -14.06 16.10 -3.67
C LEU A 348 -13.30 17.03 -2.72
N LEU A 349 -12.10 16.60 -2.31
CA LEU A 349 -11.17 17.34 -1.47
C LEU A 349 -9.92 17.63 -2.30
N ILE A 350 -9.63 18.90 -2.55
CA ILE A 350 -8.52 19.35 -3.38
C ILE A 350 -7.60 20.20 -2.52
N GLU A 351 -6.41 19.69 -2.21
CA GLU A 351 -5.45 20.37 -1.34
C GLU A 351 -4.27 20.92 -2.15
N PHE A 352 -3.84 22.12 -1.79
CA PHE A 352 -2.65 22.78 -2.33
C PHE A 352 -1.67 23.10 -1.21
N ASN A 353 -0.39 22.82 -1.45
CA ASN A 353 0.73 23.20 -0.60
C ASN A 353 1.40 24.47 -1.11
N GLY A 354 2.06 25.22 -0.21
CA GLY A 354 2.83 26.41 -0.57
C GLY A 354 3.81 26.86 0.53
N GLU A 355 4.70 27.75 0.16
CA GLU A 355 5.70 28.35 1.06
C GLU A 355 5.14 29.58 1.84
N SER A 356 3.99 30.12 1.40
CA SER A 356 3.29 31.21 2.06
C SER A 356 1.78 31.00 2.04
N GLU A 357 1.09 31.59 3.04
CA GLU A 357 -0.38 31.56 3.12
C GLU A 357 -1.03 32.25 1.90
N LEU A 358 -0.41 33.33 1.41
CA LEU A 358 -0.91 34.06 0.23
C LEU A 358 -0.86 33.18 -1.02
N GLU A 359 0.22 32.46 -1.24
CA GLU A 359 0.38 31.54 -2.37
C GLU A 359 -0.73 30.47 -2.36
N VAL A 360 -0.94 29.84 -1.20
CA VAL A 360 -1.97 28.81 -1.03
C VAL A 360 -3.37 29.37 -1.28
N LYS A 361 -3.70 30.52 -0.70
CA LYS A 361 -4.97 31.20 -0.94
C LYS A 361 -5.20 31.50 -2.43
N GLN A 362 -4.14 31.93 -3.14
CA GLN A 362 -4.23 32.21 -4.57
C GLN A 362 -4.48 30.93 -5.39
N LYS A 363 -3.80 29.82 -5.07
CA LYS A 363 -4.01 28.50 -5.72
C LYS A 363 -5.46 28.02 -5.52
N VAL A 364 -5.97 28.05 -4.29
CA VAL A 364 -7.35 27.66 -3.96
C VAL A 364 -8.36 28.56 -4.68
N HIS A 365 -8.13 29.88 -4.67
CA HIS A 365 -9.01 30.85 -5.33
C HIS A 365 -9.05 30.65 -6.86
N ASN A 366 -7.90 30.47 -7.51
CA ASN A 366 -7.82 30.22 -8.95
C ASN A 366 -8.56 28.93 -9.32
N MET A 367 -8.36 27.86 -8.55
CA MET A 367 -9.10 26.61 -8.76
C MET A 367 -10.61 26.81 -8.64
N ARG A 368 -11.06 27.55 -7.62
CA ARG A 368 -12.48 27.87 -7.44
C ARG A 368 -13.05 28.67 -8.62
N LEU A 369 -12.32 29.64 -9.14
CA LEU A 369 -12.74 30.43 -10.30
C LEU A 369 -12.96 29.53 -11.52
N ASP A 370 -12.03 28.63 -11.77
CA ASP A 370 -12.13 27.68 -12.88
C ASP A 370 -13.29 26.70 -12.72
N MET A 371 -13.63 26.35 -11.49
CA MET A 371 -14.77 25.47 -11.21
C MET A 371 -16.14 26.15 -11.38
N LYS A 372 -16.21 27.48 -11.47
CA LYS A 372 -17.48 28.22 -11.68
C LYS A 372 -18.19 27.82 -12.98
N GLU A 373 -17.47 27.32 -13.98
CA GLU A 373 -18.09 26.88 -15.24
C GLU A 373 -19.10 25.73 -15.03
N PHE A 374 -18.96 24.93 -13.95
CA PHE A 374 -19.89 23.85 -13.61
C PHE A 374 -21.19 24.37 -12.94
N GLY A 375 -21.30 25.67 -12.67
CA GLY A 375 -22.51 26.33 -12.19
C GLY A 375 -23.12 25.70 -10.95
N HIS A 376 -24.43 25.43 -10.99
CA HIS A 376 -25.15 24.83 -9.86
C HIS A 376 -24.89 23.36 -9.62
N GLU A 377 -24.14 22.69 -10.50
CA GLU A 377 -23.77 21.28 -10.35
C GLU A 377 -22.64 21.07 -9.33
N ALA A 378 -21.87 22.12 -9.04
CA ALA A 378 -20.81 22.13 -8.06
C ALA A 378 -21.02 23.25 -7.02
N LEU A 379 -21.09 22.87 -5.76
CA LEU A 379 -21.05 23.79 -4.63
C LEU A 379 -19.66 23.76 -4.01
N PHE A 380 -19.20 24.88 -3.48
CA PHE A 380 -17.82 25.05 -3.00
C PHE A 380 -17.78 25.50 -1.56
N GLU A 381 -16.83 24.95 -0.81
CA GLU A 381 -16.40 25.49 0.48
C GLU A 381 -14.89 25.72 0.41
N GLU A 382 -14.48 26.99 0.51
CA GLU A 382 -13.07 27.36 0.63
C GLU A 382 -12.64 27.26 2.07
N ASP A 383 -11.55 26.60 2.29
CA ASP A 383 -10.95 26.60 3.59
C ASP A 383 -9.47 26.96 3.51
N ASN A 384 -9.19 28.14 4.00
CA ASN A 384 -7.84 28.68 4.14
C ASN A 384 -7.23 28.34 5.50
N THR A 385 -7.93 27.54 6.32
CA THR A 385 -7.45 27.11 7.63
C THR A 385 -7.65 25.59 7.75
N GLU A 386 -6.58 24.88 8.07
CA GLU A 386 -6.59 23.44 8.33
C GLU A 386 -7.72 22.98 9.28
N ALA A 387 -8.21 23.91 10.12
CA ALA A 387 -9.25 23.64 11.11
C ALA A 387 -10.63 23.34 10.53
N LYS A 388 -11.01 23.96 9.40
CA LYS A 388 -12.36 23.78 8.80
C LYS A 388 -12.39 22.60 7.84
N SER A 389 -11.37 22.40 7.00
CA SER A 389 -11.27 21.23 6.11
C SER A 389 -11.10 19.92 6.87
N ARG A 390 -10.54 19.99 8.08
CA ARG A 390 -10.34 18.83 8.96
C ARG A 390 -11.61 17.98 9.17
N LYS A 391 -12.80 18.61 9.20
CA LYS A 391 -14.08 17.88 9.31
C LYS A 391 -14.29 16.87 8.17
N PHE A 392 -14.00 17.25 6.92
CA PHE A 392 -14.16 16.38 5.75
C PHE A 392 -13.08 15.30 5.67
N TRP A 393 -11.84 15.63 6.07
CA TRP A 393 -10.77 14.67 6.21
C TRP A 393 -11.09 13.60 7.27
N ILE A 394 -11.65 14.00 8.42
CA ILE A 394 -12.11 13.07 9.45
C ILE A 394 -13.22 12.18 8.88
N MET A 395 -14.22 12.76 8.20
CA MET A 395 -15.30 11.98 7.59
C MET A 395 -14.76 10.96 6.58
N ARG A 396 -13.84 11.37 5.70
CA ARG A 396 -13.22 10.47 4.71
C ARG A 396 -12.43 9.34 5.37
N ARG A 397 -11.56 9.67 6.34
CA ARG A 397 -10.68 8.68 6.98
C ARG A 397 -11.41 7.76 7.96
N GLN A 398 -12.41 8.26 8.68
CA GLN A 398 -13.08 7.51 9.76
C GLN A 398 -14.35 6.79 9.32
N SER A 399 -15.00 7.19 8.23
CA SER A 399 -16.25 6.56 7.77
C SER A 399 -16.11 5.04 7.58
N PHE A 400 -14.98 4.59 7.05
CA PHE A 400 -14.69 3.18 6.86
C PHE A 400 -14.52 2.43 8.20
N ASN A 401 -13.74 2.97 9.12
CA ASN A 401 -13.52 2.37 10.44
C ASN A 401 -14.83 2.23 11.23
N ILE A 402 -15.70 3.24 11.13
CA ILE A 402 -17.00 3.25 11.79
C ILE A 402 -17.94 2.24 11.13
N LEU A 403 -17.95 2.14 9.81
CA LEU A 403 -18.75 1.14 9.10
C LEU A 403 -18.38 -0.27 9.58
N ARG A 404 -17.08 -0.58 9.59
CA ARG A 404 -16.56 -1.87 10.07
C ARG A 404 -17.01 -2.18 11.50
N SER A 405 -17.02 -1.18 12.39
CA SER A 405 -17.39 -1.39 13.81
C SER A 405 -18.89 -1.60 14.05
N LYS A 406 -19.77 -1.28 13.07
CA LYS A 406 -21.23 -1.24 13.23
C LYS A 406 -21.98 -2.35 12.54
N VAL A 407 -21.42 -2.90 11.50
CA VAL A 407 -22.04 -4.06 10.82
C VAL A 407 -21.58 -5.32 11.55
N LYS A 408 -22.28 -5.68 12.63
CA LYS A 408 -21.88 -6.78 13.53
C LYS A 408 -21.84 -8.16 12.87
N ASP A 409 -22.63 -8.34 11.80
CA ASP A 409 -22.80 -9.65 11.16
C ASP A 409 -22.07 -9.76 9.81
N LYS A 410 -21.23 -8.80 9.47
CA LYS A 410 -20.46 -8.79 8.22
C LYS A 410 -19.06 -8.29 8.45
N HIS A 411 -18.12 -8.84 7.70
CA HIS A 411 -16.70 -8.50 7.76
C HIS A 411 -16.25 -7.80 6.48
N THR A 412 -15.18 -7.07 6.57
CA THR A 412 -14.56 -6.44 5.40
C THR A 412 -13.92 -7.49 4.52
N ALA A 413 -14.24 -7.45 3.23
CA ALA A 413 -13.69 -8.34 2.21
C ALA A 413 -12.99 -7.49 1.13
N PRO A 414 -11.69 -7.12 1.32
CA PRO A 414 -10.99 -6.19 0.43
C PRO A 414 -10.51 -6.85 -0.88
N PHE A 415 -11.31 -7.73 -1.49
CA PHE A 415 -10.94 -8.45 -2.69
C PHE A 415 -11.05 -7.60 -3.98
N MET A 416 -11.92 -6.58 -3.98
CA MET A 416 -12.09 -5.62 -5.09
C MET A 416 -11.46 -4.26 -4.78
N ASP A 417 -10.58 -4.21 -3.79
CA ASP A 417 -9.99 -2.98 -3.30
C ASP A 417 -8.78 -2.55 -4.13
N ASP A 418 -8.44 -1.24 -4.04
CA ASP A 418 -7.19 -0.66 -4.54
C ASP A 418 -7.01 -0.67 -6.07
N LEU A 419 -8.11 -0.59 -6.81
CA LEU A 419 -8.12 -0.56 -8.27
C LEU A 419 -7.61 0.79 -8.79
N VAL A 420 -6.85 0.77 -9.89
CA VAL A 420 -6.35 1.98 -10.54
C VAL A 420 -6.71 1.99 -12.01
N VAL A 421 -7.25 3.09 -12.50
CA VAL A 421 -7.41 3.37 -13.93
C VAL A 421 -6.96 4.80 -14.23
N PRO A 422 -6.51 5.11 -15.45
CA PRO A 422 -6.17 6.49 -15.79
C PRO A 422 -7.35 7.42 -15.49
N PRO A 423 -7.14 8.56 -14.79
CA PRO A 423 -8.22 9.39 -14.22
C PRO A 423 -9.26 9.85 -15.24
N GLN A 424 -8.87 10.03 -16.50
CA GLN A 424 -9.78 10.44 -17.58
C GLN A 424 -10.91 9.43 -17.86
N TYR A 425 -10.71 8.14 -17.50
CA TYR A 425 -11.72 7.09 -17.72
C TYR A 425 -12.66 6.88 -16.53
N LEU A 426 -12.46 7.59 -15.42
CA LEU A 426 -13.31 7.45 -14.22
C LEU A 426 -14.81 7.67 -14.48
N PRO A 427 -15.24 8.62 -15.33
CA PRO A 427 -16.65 8.82 -15.63
C PRO A 427 -17.33 7.58 -16.24
N GLU A 428 -16.59 6.80 -17.02
CA GLU A 428 -17.08 5.59 -17.67
C GLU A 428 -16.88 4.36 -16.77
N PHE A 429 -15.78 4.31 -16.06
CA PHE A 429 -15.38 3.20 -15.19
C PHE A 429 -16.28 3.05 -13.96
N LEU A 430 -16.47 4.12 -13.17
CA LEU A 430 -17.20 4.05 -11.90
C LEU A 430 -18.65 3.55 -12.03
N PRO A 431 -19.44 3.97 -13.05
CA PRO A 431 -20.78 3.40 -13.25
C PRO A 431 -20.77 1.90 -13.58
N GLN A 432 -19.74 1.40 -14.29
CA GLN A 432 -19.62 -0.02 -14.62
C GLN A 432 -19.26 -0.83 -13.38
N VAL A 433 -18.32 -0.34 -12.55
CA VAL A 433 -18.01 -0.95 -11.24
C VAL A 433 -19.26 -1.00 -10.36
N ARG A 434 -20.05 0.08 -10.31
CA ARG A 434 -21.31 0.10 -9.54
C ARG A 434 -22.31 -0.95 -10.04
N LYS A 435 -22.37 -1.20 -11.36
CA LYS A 435 -23.20 -2.28 -11.94
C LYS A 435 -22.73 -3.66 -11.45
N ILE A 436 -21.40 -3.89 -11.39
CA ILE A 436 -20.84 -5.16 -10.87
C ILE A 436 -21.19 -5.32 -9.39
N ILE A 437 -20.98 -4.30 -8.56
CA ILE A 437 -21.34 -4.30 -7.14
C ILE A 437 -22.82 -4.67 -6.95
N ASN A 438 -23.72 -4.04 -7.73
CA ASN A 438 -25.16 -4.29 -7.65
C ASN A 438 -25.53 -5.69 -8.18
N LYS A 439 -24.90 -6.18 -9.25
CA LYS A 439 -25.12 -7.51 -9.83
C LYS A 439 -24.89 -8.61 -8.80
N TYR A 440 -23.85 -8.48 -7.98
CA TYR A 440 -23.51 -9.46 -6.95
C TYR A 440 -24.17 -9.15 -5.60
N GLY A 441 -24.98 -8.08 -5.51
CA GLY A 441 -25.66 -7.67 -4.28
C GLY A 441 -24.69 -7.32 -3.14
N LEU A 442 -23.54 -6.72 -3.48
CA LEU A 442 -22.51 -6.35 -2.52
C LEU A 442 -22.84 -5.01 -1.86
N LEU A 443 -22.67 -4.93 -0.56
CA LEU A 443 -22.70 -3.66 0.18
C LEU A 443 -21.27 -3.11 0.26
N ALA A 444 -20.95 -2.08 -0.53
CA ALA A 444 -19.62 -1.51 -0.59
C ALA A 444 -19.65 0.02 -0.58
N THR A 445 -18.65 0.63 0.06
CA THR A 445 -18.32 2.06 -0.09
C THR A 445 -17.32 2.24 -1.24
N VAL A 446 -17.34 3.40 -1.87
CA VAL A 446 -16.39 3.78 -2.93
C VAL A 446 -15.77 5.11 -2.55
N ALA A 447 -14.48 5.09 -2.26
CA ALA A 447 -13.68 6.27 -1.97
C ALA A 447 -12.30 6.09 -2.60
N GLY A 448 -11.54 7.18 -2.79
CA GLY A 448 -10.19 7.02 -3.33
C GLY A 448 -9.48 8.30 -3.70
N HIS A 449 -8.31 8.11 -4.26
CA HIS A 449 -7.39 9.12 -4.74
C HIS A 449 -7.75 9.49 -6.18
N MET A 450 -8.66 10.46 -6.34
CA MET A 450 -9.23 10.85 -7.65
C MET A 450 -8.17 11.26 -8.65
N GLY A 451 -7.13 11.97 -8.17
CA GLY A 451 -6.05 12.45 -9.00
C GLY A 451 -5.19 11.34 -9.61
N ASP A 452 -5.10 10.22 -8.91
CA ASP A 452 -4.37 9.03 -9.33
C ASP A 452 -5.26 8.00 -10.05
N GLY A 453 -6.58 8.19 -10.05
CA GLY A 453 -7.53 7.19 -10.53
C GLY A 453 -7.58 5.92 -9.69
N ASN A 454 -7.15 5.99 -8.42
CA ASN A 454 -7.05 4.88 -7.50
C ASN A 454 -8.25 4.83 -6.56
N PHE A 455 -8.94 3.69 -6.51
CA PHE A 455 -10.18 3.51 -5.76
C PHE A 455 -10.14 2.37 -4.76
N HIS A 456 -10.68 2.65 -3.59
CA HIS A 456 -10.91 1.67 -2.54
C HIS A 456 -12.38 1.26 -2.52
N ILE A 457 -12.62 0.00 -2.88
CA ILE A 457 -13.95 -0.61 -2.92
C ILE A 457 -13.91 -1.80 -1.97
N ILE A 458 -14.46 -1.61 -0.77
CA ILE A 458 -14.40 -2.63 0.26
C ILE A 458 -15.80 -3.13 0.56
N PRO A 459 -16.18 -4.31 0.04
CA PRO A 459 -17.44 -4.95 0.39
C PRO A 459 -17.49 -5.42 1.84
N LEU A 460 -18.68 -5.42 2.40
CA LEU A 460 -19.02 -6.06 3.67
C LEU A 460 -19.76 -7.35 3.38
N MET A 461 -19.19 -8.48 3.80
CA MET A 461 -19.69 -9.81 3.48
C MET A 461 -19.66 -10.73 4.70
N LYS A 462 -20.47 -11.78 4.65
CA LYS A 462 -20.41 -12.95 5.54
C LYS A 462 -19.62 -14.02 4.80
N ILE A 463 -18.29 -13.92 4.81
CA ILE A 463 -17.39 -14.75 3.99
C ILE A 463 -17.51 -16.23 4.37
N GLU A 464 -17.91 -16.52 5.62
CA GLU A 464 -18.18 -17.85 6.14
C GLU A 464 -19.39 -18.54 5.48
N GLU A 465 -20.32 -17.75 4.89
CA GLU A 465 -21.48 -18.31 4.18
C GLU A 465 -21.10 -18.75 2.75
N PRO A 466 -21.35 -20.02 2.34
CA PRO A 466 -20.97 -20.51 1.00
C PRO A 466 -21.53 -19.67 -0.15
N LYS A 467 -22.76 -19.13 0.01
CA LYS A 467 -23.40 -18.24 -0.96
C LYS A 467 -22.64 -16.90 -1.12
N GLU A 468 -22.10 -16.35 -0.05
CA GLU A 468 -21.32 -15.12 -0.10
C GLU A 468 -19.91 -15.41 -0.64
N LYS A 469 -19.28 -16.49 -0.17
CA LYS A 469 -17.98 -16.96 -0.66
C LYS A 469 -17.97 -17.18 -2.18
N SER A 470 -19.04 -17.77 -2.74
CA SER A 470 -19.15 -18.04 -4.19
C SER A 470 -19.20 -16.80 -5.08
N LYS A 471 -19.40 -15.59 -4.51
CA LYS A 471 -19.40 -14.33 -5.25
C LYS A 471 -17.99 -13.76 -5.48
N LEU A 472 -17.02 -14.15 -4.65
CA LEU A 472 -15.69 -13.54 -4.63
C LEU A 472 -14.98 -13.60 -5.99
N GLU A 473 -14.75 -14.81 -6.51
CA GLU A 473 -14.02 -14.99 -7.76
C GLU A 473 -14.72 -14.36 -8.96
N PRO A 474 -16.02 -14.62 -9.24
CA PRO A 474 -16.66 -14.05 -10.43
C PRO A 474 -16.74 -12.52 -10.38
N ALA A 475 -16.98 -11.92 -9.21
CA ALA A 475 -16.99 -10.47 -9.08
C ALA A 475 -15.59 -9.87 -9.28
N LEU A 476 -14.55 -10.51 -8.71
CA LEU A 476 -13.15 -10.08 -8.88
C LEU A 476 -12.71 -10.17 -10.35
N ARG A 477 -13.02 -11.28 -11.04
CA ARG A 477 -12.71 -11.43 -12.48
C ARG A 477 -13.34 -10.34 -13.34
N GLU A 478 -14.63 -10.03 -13.10
CA GLU A 478 -15.31 -8.97 -13.85
C GLU A 478 -14.68 -7.59 -13.61
N VAL A 479 -14.29 -7.30 -12.37
CA VAL A 479 -13.65 -6.04 -12.03
C VAL A 479 -12.24 -5.97 -12.60
N ASN A 480 -11.43 -7.04 -12.48
CA ASN A 480 -10.09 -7.10 -13.06
C ASN A 480 -10.15 -6.89 -14.59
N ALA A 481 -11.02 -7.61 -15.29
CA ALA A 481 -11.21 -7.43 -16.73
C ALA A 481 -11.59 -5.98 -17.10
N LEU A 482 -12.41 -5.34 -16.26
CA LEU A 482 -12.78 -3.95 -16.47
C LEU A 482 -11.59 -3.00 -16.26
N VAL A 483 -10.76 -3.21 -15.22
CA VAL A 483 -9.54 -2.43 -14.98
C VAL A 483 -8.57 -2.57 -16.15
N LEU A 484 -8.29 -3.79 -16.58
CA LEU A 484 -7.38 -4.07 -17.70
C LEU A 484 -7.88 -3.50 -19.02
N LYS A 485 -9.19 -3.52 -19.28
CA LYS A 485 -9.81 -2.86 -20.45
C LYS A 485 -9.46 -1.38 -20.55
N TYR A 486 -9.33 -0.68 -19.42
CA TYR A 486 -8.95 0.73 -19.38
C TYR A 486 -7.43 0.96 -19.23
N GLY A 487 -6.60 -0.07 -19.37
CA GLY A 487 -5.14 0.03 -19.24
C GLY A 487 -4.69 0.36 -17.80
N GLY A 488 -5.48 -0.08 -16.83
CA GLY A 488 -5.25 0.16 -15.41
C GLY A 488 -4.31 -0.85 -14.73
N SER A 489 -4.17 -0.72 -13.41
CA SER A 489 -3.46 -1.65 -12.54
C SER A 489 -4.41 -2.25 -11.48
N LEU A 490 -4.18 -3.51 -11.14
CA LEU A 490 -4.96 -4.25 -10.14
C LEU A 490 -4.65 -3.79 -8.71
N SER A 491 -3.54 -3.05 -8.49
CA SER A 491 -3.19 -2.48 -7.20
C SER A 491 -2.42 -1.18 -7.34
N GLY A 492 -2.90 -0.13 -6.69
CA GLY A 492 -2.21 1.16 -6.59
C GLY A 492 -1.17 1.21 -5.47
N GLU A 493 -1.51 0.67 -4.29
CA GLU A 493 -0.71 0.84 -3.07
C GLU A 493 -0.72 -0.37 -2.11
N HIS A 494 -1.74 -1.27 -2.17
CA HIS A 494 -1.87 -2.42 -1.26
C HIS A 494 -1.06 -3.64 -1.72
N ASN A 495 -0.58 -3.66 -2.96
CA ASN A 495 0.23 -4.71 -3.56
C ASN A 495 -0.53 -6.04 -3.78
N ASP A 496 0.18 -7.11 -4.13
CA ASP A 496 -0.39 -8.35 -4.66
C ASP A 496 -0.84 -9.34 -3.59
N GLY A 497 0.09 -9.74 -2.72
CA GLY A 497 -0.12 -10.76 -1.69
C GLY A 497 -0.74 -12.05 -2.23
N MET A 498 -1.71 -12.58 -1.47
CA MET A 498 -2.51 -13.74 -1.83
C MET A 498 -3.71 -13.38 -2.71
N ILE A 499 -4.20 -12.13 -2.66
CA ILE A 499 -5.44 -11.75 -3.33
C ILE A 499 -5.24 -11.39 -4.81
N ARG A 500 -4.16 -10.69 -5.15
CA ARG A 500 -3.89 -10.19 -6.51
C ARG A 500 -2.79 -10.95 -7.23
N GLY A 501 -1.85 -11.57 -6.50
CA GLY A 501 -0.79 -12.40 -7.08
C GLY A 501 -1.28 -13.43 -8.10
N PRO A 502 -2.42 -14.14 -7.88
CA PRO A 502 -2.96 -15.10 -8.86
C PRO A 502 -3.33 -14.50 -10.22
N TRP A 503 -3.48 -13.17 -10.33
CA TRP A 503 -3.93 -12.46 -11.53
C TRP A 503 -2.81 -11.72 -12.27
N LEU A 504 -1.56 -11.82 -11.81
CA LEU A 504 -0.41 -11.14 -12.43
C LEU A 504 -0.15 -11.59 -13.87
N GLU A 505 -0.33 -12.88 -14.17
CA GLU A 505 -0.18 -13.38 -15.53
C GLU A 505 -1.27 -12.82 -16.47
N GLU A 506 -2.51 -12.65 -15.98
CA GLU A 506 -3.60 -12.02 -16.73
C GLU A 506 -3.29 -10.54 -17.01
N MET A 507 -2.71 -9.82 -16.04
CA MET A 507 -2.38 -8.41 -16.17
C MET A 507 -1.20 -8.16 -17.12
N TYR A 508 -0.12 -8.93 -16.99
CA TYR A 508 1.15 -8.65 -17.67
C TYR A 508 1.45 -9.53 -18.87
N GLY A 509 0.65 -10.59 -19.06
CA GLY A 509 0.94 -11.63 -20.03
C GLY A 509 2.05 -12.59 -19.58
N LYS A 510 2.06 -13.77 -20.20
CA LYS A 510 2.96 -14.87 -19.82
C LYS A 510 4.44 -14.49 -19.84
N GLN A 511 4.90 -13.74 -20.87
CA GLN A 511 6.32 -13.42 -21.04
C GLN A 511 6.84 -12.58 -19.86
N VAL A 512 6.14 -11.51 -19.48
CA VAL A 512 6.56 -10.64 -18.36
C VAL A 512 6.39 -11.35 -17.02
N PHE A 513 5.32 -12.14 -16.86
CA PHE A 513 5.13 -12.93 -15.66
C PHE A 513 6.23 -13.98 -15.45
N ASP A 514 6.73 -14.61 -16.52
CA ASP A 514 7.87 -15.51 -16.47
C ASP A 514 9.17 -14.78 -16.05
N LEU A 515 9.35 -13.48 -16.42
CA LEU A 515 10.46 -12.66 -15.93
C LEU A 515 10.32 -12.36 -14.42
N PHE A 516 9.11 -12.15 -13.91
CA PHE A 516 8.90 -12.04 -12.47
C PHE A 516 9.27 -13.33 -11.73
N LYS A 517 8.90 -14.50 -12.25
CA LYS A 517 9.30 -15.79 -11.68
C LYS A 517 10.82 -16.00 -11.70
N GLN A 518 11.47 -15.63 -12.81
CA GLN A 518 12.94 -15.70 -12.91
C GLN A 518 13.58 -14.76 -11.89
N THR A 519 13.07 -13.52 -11.72
CA THR A 519 13.54 -12.60 -10.68
C THR A 519 13.45 -13.25 -9.30
N LYS A 520 12.29 -13.81 -8.95
CA LYS A 520 12.14 -14.55 -7.68
C LYS A 520 13.18 -15.65 -7.54
N SER A 521 13.40 -16.46 -8.56
CA SER A 521 14.36 -17.58 -8.53
C SER A 521 15.82 -17.12 -8.39
N ILE A 522 16.19 -15.97 -8.97
CA ILE A 522 17.52 -15.37 -8.84
C ILE A 522 17.79 -14.92 -7.40
N PHE A 523 16.82 -14.28 -6.75
CA PHE A 523 16.95 -13.81 -5.38
C PHE A 523 16.76 -14.92 -4.34
N ASP A 524 15.90 -15.88 -4.62
CA ASP A 524 15.49 -16.93 -3.68
C ASP A 524 15.36 -18.29 -4.39
N PRO A 525 16.47 -18.93 -4.74
CA PRO A 525 16.48 -20.18 -5.51
C PRO A 525 15.84 -21.36 -4.77
N SER A 526 15.75 -21.29 -3.43
CA SER A 526 15.15 -22.34 -2.60
C SER A 526 13.71 -22.05 -2.19
N ASN A 527 13.14 -20.93 -2.63
CA ASN A 527 11.79 -20.48 -2.27
C ASN A 527 11.55 -20.53 -0.75
N ILE A 528 12.45 -19.91 0.00
CA ILE A 528 12.35 -19.81 1.46
C ILE A 528 11.63 -18.54 1.93
N PHE A 529 11.62 -17.47 1.11
CA PHE A 529 11.06 -16.20 1.48
C PHE A 529 9.62 -16.04 1.01
N ASN A 530 8.72 -15.89 1.95
CA ASN A 530 7.32 -15.53 1.81
C ASN A 530 6.59 -16.26 0.64
N PRO A 531 6.52 -17.59 0.64
CA PRO A 531 5.86 -18.36 -0.42
C PRO A 531 4.36 -18.08 -0.48
N HIS A 532 3.71 -18.49 -1.58
CA HIS A 532 2.27 -18.27 -1.86
C HIS A 532 1.87 -16.80 -2.00
N LYS A 533 2.81 -15.92 -2.33
CA LYS A 533 2.59 -14.50 -2.57
C LYS A 533 3.13 -14.12 -3.95
N LYS A 534 2.59 -13.06 -4.54
CA LYS A 534 3.05 -12.51 -5.82
C LYS A 534 3.13 -13.59 -6.91
N THR A 535 4.34 -13.94 -7.36
CA THR A 535 4.60 -14.91 -8.44
C THR A 535 4.30 -16.37 -8.07
N ASP A 536 4.20 -16.68 -6.79
CA ASP A 536 3.93 -18.01 -6.24
C ASP A 536 2.48 -18.13 -5.71
N ALA A 537 1.67 -17.09 -5.89
CA ALA A 537 0.30 -17.06 -5.41
C ALA A 537 -0.62 -17.95 -6.26
N SER A 538 -1.55 -18.62 -5.60
CA SER A 538 -2.58 -19.46 -6.22
C SER A 538 -3.95 -19.09 -5.66
N TRP A 539 -4.96 -18.93 -6.55
CA TRP A 539 -6.32 -18.61 -6.12
C TRP A 539 -6.92 -19.71 -5.25
N ASN A 540 -6.69 -20.97 -5.58
CA ASN A 540 -7.19 -22.09 -4.78
C ASN A 540 -6.61 -22.05 -3.35
N PHE A 541 -5.27 -21.86 -3.23
CA PHE A 541 -4.63 -21.72 -1.93
C PHE A 541 -5.24 -20.54 -1.13
N SER A 542 -5.47 -19.41 -1.78
CA SER A 542 -6.06 -18.24 -1.13
C SER A 542 -7.48 -18.51 -0.64
N MET A 543 -8.30 -19.20 -1.44
CA MET A 543 -9.68 -19.55 -1.08
C MET A 543 -9.79 -20.60 0.02
N ASP A 544 -8.79 -21.49 0.13
CA ASP A 544 -8.71 -22.50 1.20
C ASP A 544 -8.30 -21.90 2.55
N HIS A 545 -7.74 -20.68 2.53
CA HIS A 545 -7.25 -19.97 3.72
C HIS A 545 -8.02 -18.68 4.01
N LEU A 546 -9.28 -18.62 3.61
CA LEU A 546 -10.17 -17.52 4.05
C LEU A 546 -10.40 -17.61 5.55
N ARG A 547 -10.33 -16.46 6.21
CA ARG A 547 -10.58 -16.35 7.65
C ARG A 547 -12.03 -16.68 7.97
N GLU A 548 -12.26 -17.68 8.82
CA GLU A 548 -13.61 -18.13 9.19
C GLU A 548 -14.17 -17.38 10.41
N LYS A 549 -13.30 -16.85 11.29
CA LYS A 549 -13.68 -16.12 12.50
C LYS A 549 -12.96 -14.77 12.54
N PHE A 550 -13.71 -13.69 12.79
CA PHE A 550 -13.20 -12.31 12.80
C PHE A 550 -13.26 -11.66 14.17
#